data_82a6dd6f7f9ffb46c0cb0b411f81202b
#
_entry.id   82a6dd6f7f9ffb46c0cb0b411f81202b
#
_cell.length_a   1.000
_cell.length_b   1.000
_cell.length_c   1.000
_cell.angle_alpha   90.00
_cell.angle_beta   90.00
_cell.angle_gamma   90.00
#
_symmetry.space_group_name_H-M   'P 1'
#
loop_
_entity.id
_entity.type
_entity.pdbx_description
1 polymer ?
#
loop_
_entity_poly.entity_id
_entity_poly.type
_entity_poly.pdbx_seq_one_letter_code
_entity_poly.pdbx_strand_id
1 'polypeptide(L)' 'MPVFTFSGKSASGEKVSGERAAANKDVLLQQLRRERITPGAVREKGKEFSLPTFGSG' A
#
# COMPACT_ATOMS: atom_id res chain seq x y z
N MET A 1 -7.29 11.42 -10.72
CA MET A 1 -6.28 10.86 -9.83
C MET A 1 -6.28 9.35 -9.98
N PRO A 2 -5.13 8.76 -10.07
CA PRO A 2 -5.08 7.31 -10.21
C PRO A 2 -5.54 6.62 -8.92
N VAL A 3 -6.12 5.46 -9.09
CA VAL A 3 -6.54 4.64 -7.97
C VAL A 3 -5.52 3.54 -7.78
N PHE A 4 -5.10 3.37 -6.54
CA PHE A 4 -4.12 2.35 -6.19
C PHE A 4 -4.79 1.29 -5.32
N THR A 5 -4.44 0.05 -5.58
CA THR A 5 -4.84 -1.07 -4.74
C THR A 5 -3.66 -1.42 -3.86
N PHE A 6 -3.89 -1.55 -2.58
CA PHE A 6 -2.83 -1.86 -1.65
C PHE A 6 -3.17 -3.09 -0.83
N SER A 7 -2.14 -3.72 -0.34
CA SER A 7 -2.27 -4.85 0.55
C SER A 7 -1.15 -4.75 1.58
N GLY A 8 -1.47 -4.97 2.82
CA GLY A 8 -0.48 -4.87 3.88
C GLY A 8 -1.02 -5.38 5.19
N LYS A 9 -0.41 -4.94 6.28
CA LYS A 9 -0.82 -5.32 7.62
C LYS A 9 -1.00 -4.08 8.47
N SER A 10 -1.99 -4.13 9.34
CA SER A 10 -2.22 -3.07 10.30
C SER A 10 -1.23 -3.19 11.45
N ALA A 11 -1.25 -2.18 12.33
CA ALA A 11 -0.36 -2.18 13.49
C ALA A 11 -0.60 -3.39 14.39
N SER A 12 -1.82 -3.91 14.40
CA SER A 12 -2.15 -5.06 15.20
C SER A 12 -1.80 -6.38 14.54
N GLY A 13 -1.27 -6.34 13.31
CA GLY A 13 -0.88 -7.55 12.61
C GLY A 13 -1.95 -8.14 11.71
N GLU A 14 -3.07 -7.49 11.58
CA GLU A 14 -4.14 -7.97 10.74
C GLU A 14 -3.88 -7.61 9.27
N LYS A 15 -4.26 -8.51 8.40
CA LYS A 15 -4.14 -8.24 6.97
C LYS A 15 -5.16 -7.20 6.56
N VAL A 16 -4.69 -6.19 5.84
CA VAL A 16 -5.53 -5.11 5.37
C VAL A 16 -5.32 -4.97 3.87
N SER A 17 -6.40 -4.79 3.15
CA SER A 17 -6.32 -4.53 1.72
C SER A 17 -7.44 -3.58 1.35
N GLY A 18 -7.24 -2.87 0.25
CA GLY A 18 -8.24 -1.93 -0.20
C GLY A 18 -7.73 -1.11 -1.36
N GLU A 19 -8.50 -0.08 -1.68
CA GLU A 19 -8.15 0.83 -2.77
C GLU A 19 -8.17 2.25 -2.26
N ARG A 20 -7.24 3.04 -2.74
CA ARG A 20 -7.15 4.45 -2.39
C ARG A 20 -6.78 5.26 -3.60
N ALA A 21 -7.38 6.43 -3.73
CA ALA A 21 -6.97 7.36 -4.75
C ALA A 21 -5.81 8.19 -4.22
N ALA A 22 -4.76 8.30 -5.03
CA ALA A 22 -3.60 9.07 -4.65
C ALA A 22 -2.93 9.60 -5.92
N ALA A 23 -2.22 10.70 -5.78
CA ALA A 23 -1.54 11.28 -6.92
C ALA A 23 -0.43 10.37 -7.42
N ASN A 24 0.23 9.68 -6.51
CA ASN A 24 1.28 8.73 -6.87
C ASN A 24 1.46 7.76 -5.71
N LYS A 25 2.38 6.82 -5.92
CA LYS A 25 2.63 5.79 -4.93
C LYS A 25 3.12 6.37 -3.60
N ASP A 26 3.96 7.38 -3.65
CA ASP A 26 4.48 7.98 -2.44
C ASP A 26 3.37 8.55 -1.57
N VAL A 27 2.41 9.22 -2.20
CA VAL A 27 1.28 9.76 -1.46
C VAL A 27 0.48 8.65 -0.82
N LEU A 28 0.27 7.57 -1.56
CA LEU A 28 -0.44 6.42 -1.01
C LEU A 28 0.29 5.85 0.19
N LEU A 29 1.59 5.68 0.08
CA LEU A 29 2.37 5.13 1.18
C LEU A 29 2.29 6.01 2.41
N GLN A 30 2.34 7.33 2.23
CA GLN A 30 2.20 8.24 3.35
C GLN A 30 0.84 8.08 4.04
N GLN A 31 -0.21 7.93 3.25
CA GLN A 31 -1.53 7.74 3.82
C GLN A 31 -1.60 6.44 4.63
N LEU A 32 -1.03 5.38 4.11
CA LEU A 32 -1.03 4.10 4.79
C LEU A 32 -0.24 4.18 6.09
N ARG A 33 0.88 4.87 6.07
CA ARG A 33 1.69 5.03 7.27
C ARG A 33 0.94 5.81 8.34
N ARG A 34 0.17 6.80 7.94
CA ARG A 34 -0.66 7.56 8.88
C ARG A 34 -1.69 6.66 9.55
N GLU A 35 -2.17 5.68 8.82
CA GLU A 35 -3.15 4.75 9.35
C GLU A 35 -2.48 3.56 10.03
N ARG A 36 -1.16 3.61 10.16
CA ARG A 36 -0.38 2.56 10.80
C ARG A 36 -0.51 1.24 10.06
N ILE A 37 -0.60 1.33 8.75
CA ILE A 37 -0.64 0.16 7.89
C ILE A 37 0.72 0.00 7.24
N THR A 38 1.29 -1.19 7.34
CA THR A 38 2.54 -1.52 6.69
C THR A 38 2.22 -2.04 5.29
N PRO A 39 2.53 -1.29 4.24
CA PRO A 39 2.21 -1.75 2.90
C PRO A 39 3.10 -2.92 2.50
N GLY A 40 2.49 -3.98 2.00
CA GLY A 40 3.22 -5.12 1.49
C GLY A 40 3.27 -5.12 -0.02
N ALA A 41 2.23 -4.66 -0.66
CA ALA A 41 2.16 -4.59 -2.11
C ALA A 41 1.25 -3.44 -2.51
N VAL A 42 1.61 -2.78 -3.59
CA VAL A 42 0.84 -1.67 -4.09
C VAL A 42 0.73 -1.81 -5.60
N ARG A 43 -0.46 -1.60 -6.12
CA ARG A 43 -0.71 -1.64 -7.55
C ARG A 43 -1.47 -0.40 -7.95
N GLU A 44 -1.10 0.16 -9.08
CA GLU A 44 -1.89 1.21 -9.69
C GLU A 44 -2.89 0.53 -10.62
N LYS A 45 -4.12 0.97 -10.59
CA LYS A 45 -5.15 0.42 -11.44
C LYS A 45 -4.71 0.60 -12.90
N GLY A 46 -4.47 -0.50 -13.57
CA GLY A 46 -3.96 -0.48 -14.93
C GLY A 46 -2.46 -0.74 -15.04
N LYS A 47 -1.74 -0.68 -13.93
CA LYS A 47 -0.31 -0.97 -13.91
C LYS A 47 0.04 -1.68 -12.62
N GLU A 48 0.99 -2.59 -12.69
CA GLU A 48 1.44 -3.30 -11.51
C GLU A 48 2.76 -2.72 -11.04
N PHE A 49 2.82 -2.42 -9.76
CA PHE A 49 4.06 -2.03 -9.11
C PHE A 49 4.36 -3.03 -8.01
N SER A 50 5.58 -3.50 -8.00
CA SER A 50 6.03 -4.35 -6.92
C SER A 50 6.90 -3.53 -6.00
N LEU A 51 6.54 -3.50 -4.73
CA LEU A 51 7.41 -2.90 -3.75
C LEU A 51 8.49 -3.89 -3.38
N PRO A 52 9.71 -3.39 -3.14
CA PRO A 52 10.74 -4.29 -2.63
C PRO A 52 10.28 -4.86 -1.30
N THR A 53 10.43 -6.14 -1.17
CA THR A 53 10.02 -6.83 0.05
C THR A 53 11.08 -6.63 1.10
N PHE A 54 10.71 -6.03 2.19
CA PHE A 54 11.63 -5.85 3.30
C PHE A 54 11.35 -6.91 4.34
N GLY A 55 12.40 -7.41 4.91
CA GLY A 55 12.24 -8.33 5.98
C GLY A 55 11.55 -9.60 5.56
N SER A 56 11.77 -9.98 4.37
CA SER A 56 11.23 -11.23 3.90
C SER A 56 11.94 -12.37 4.57
N GLY A 57 12.06 -12.26 5.76
CA GLY A 57 12.81 -13.25 6.53
C GLY A 57 12.64 -14.58 5.97
#